data_b90a009628416b01ff38125d961eed08
#
_entry.id   b90a009628416b01ff38125d961eed08
#
_cell.length_a   1.000
_cell.length_b   1.000
_cell.length_c   1.000
_cell.angle_alpha   90.00
_cell.angle_beta   90.00
_cell.angle_gamma   90.00
#
_symmetry.space_group_name_H-M   'P 1'
#
loop_
_entity.id
_entity.type
_entity.pdbx_description
1 polymer ?
#
loop_
_entity_poly.entity_id
_entity_poly.type
_entity_poly.pdbx_seq_one_letter_code
_entity_poly.pdbx_strand_id
1 'polypeptide(L)'
;MKAMLVDENKNLVWTEVETPKIKADEVLVRVCAAALNRADLLQRQGKYPSPPGCPEWMGLEIAGIIADTGENVADWKVGDRVCALLGGGGYAEYAAVRRDMLMPVPKGLMLTEAASLPEAYATTYLNLFIEGHLEK
;
A
#
# COMPACT_ATOMS: atom_id res chain seq x y z
N MET A 1 2.17 8.47 -14.50
CA MET A 1 3.08 7.68 -13.67
C MET A 1 3.21 6.26 -14.20
N LYS A 2 4.17 5.50 -13.69
CA LYS A 2 4.28 4.08 -14.03
C LYS A 2 3.75 3.18 -12.93
N ALA A 3 3.13 2.05 -13.35
CA ALA A 3 2.66 0.99 -12.46
C ALA A 3 2.94 -0.39 -13.08
N MET A 4 2.98 -1.41 -12.25
CA MET A 4 3.22 -2.80 -12.65
C MET A 4 1.88 -3.49 -12.93
N LEU A 5 1.57 -3.70 -14.20
CA LEU A 5 0.37 -4.39 -14.64
C LEU A 5 0.66 -5.86 -14.99
N VAL A 6 -0.38 -6.65 -15.05
CA VAL A 6 -0.34 -8.05 -15.51
C VAL A 6 -0.87 -8.11 -16.95
N ASP A 7 -0.05 -8.60 -17.88
CA ASP A 7 -0.47 -8.78 -19.27
C ASP A 7 -1.32 -10.05 -19.47
N GLU A 8 -1.80 -10.27 -20.68
CA GLU A 8 -2.60 -11.45 -21.04
C GLU A 8 -1.85 -12.79 -20.84
N ASN A 9 -0.53 -12.76 -20.89
CA ASN A 9 0.35 -13.91 -20.67
C ASN A 9 0.76 -14.07 -19.18
N LYS A 10 0.16 -13.30 -18.27
CA LYS A 10 0.48 -13.28 -16.84
C LYS A 10 1.90 -12.78 -16.52
N ASN A 11 2.51 -12.01 -17.42
CA ASN A 11 3.76 -11.32 -17.16
C ASN A 11 3.51 -9.98 -16.46
N LEU A 12 4.49 -9.55 -15.69
CA LEU A 12 4.49 -8.22 -15.08
C LEU A 12 5.12 -7.23 -16.06
N VAL A 13 4.37 -6.19 -16.40
CA VAL A 13 4.79 -5.16 -17.37
C VAL A 13 4.71 -3.79 -16.72
N TRP A 14 5.82 -3.05 -16.78
CA TRP A 14 5.89 -1.68 -16.30
C TRP A 14 5.22 -0.74 -17.31
N THR A 15 4.05 -0.24 -16.96
CA THR A 15 3.13 0.45 -17.88
C THR A 15 2.84 1.87 -17.40
N GLU A 16 2.69 2.80 -18.33
CA GLU A 16 2.21 4.15 -18.00
C GLU A 16 0.71 4.15 -17.72
N VAL A 17 0.34 4.73 -16.59
CA VAL A 17 -1.02 4.89 -16.11
C VAL A 17 -1.25 6.31 -15.58
N GLU A 18 -2.51 6.71 -15.45
CA GLU A 18 -2.83 8.00 -14.84
C GLU A 18 -2.43 8.01 -13.36
N THR A 19 -1.85 9.12 -12.89
CA THR A 19 -1.56 9.29 -11.46
C THR A 19 -2.88 9.39 -10.70
N PRO A 20 -3.07 8.66 -9.60
CA PRO A 20 -4.33 8.66 -8.87
C PRO A 20 -4.64 10.07 -8.32
N LYS A 21 -5.90 10.48 -8.45
CA LYS A 21 -6.42 11.68 -7.81
C LYS A 21 -6.85 11.34 -6.40
N ILE A 22 -6.36 12.10 -5.44
CA ILE A 22 -6.73 11.92 -4.03
C ILE A 22 -8.09 12.54 -3.74
N LYS A 23 -8.83 11.91 -2.83
CA LYS A 23 -10.05 12.48 -2.23
C LYS A 23 -9.72 13.37 -1.04
N ALA A 24 -10.72 14.02 -0.50
CA ALA A 24 -10.56 14.96 0.62
C ALA A 24 -9.91 14.33 1.87
N ASP A 25 -10.10 13.04 2.11
CA ASP A 25 -9.61 12.26 3.25
C ASP A 25 -8.42 11.32 2.89
N GLU A 26 -7.83 11.52 1.70
CA GLU A 26 -6.70 10.71 1.21
C GLU A 26 -5.41 11.55 1.12
N VAL A 27 -4.30 10.85 1.08
CA VAL A 27 -3.00 11.42 0.74
C VAL A 27 -2.44 10.75 -0.51
N LEU A 28 -1.61 11.47 -1.25
CA LEU A 28 -0.79 10.91 -2.32
C LEU A 28 0.58 10.52 -1.75
N VAL A 29 0.89 9.25 -1.75
CA VAL A 29 2.20 8.75 -1.32
C VAL A 29 3.06 8.49 -2.54
N ARG A 30 4.23 9.13 -2.60
CA ARG A 30 5.30 8.72 -3.51
C ARG A 30 5.94 7.44 -2.96
N VAL A 31 5.71 6.33 -3.63
CA VAL A 31 6.14 5.00 -3.19
C VAL A 31 7.66 4.88 -3.35
N CYS A 32 8.33 4.50 -2.28
CA CYS A 32 9.77 4.24 -2.27
C CYS A 32 10.06 2.74 -2.18
N ALA A 33 9.16 1.98 -1.58
CA ALA A 33 9.24 0.53 -1.48
C ALA A 33 7.84 -0.07 -1.36
N ALA A 34 7.67 -1.27 -1.88
CA ALA A 34 6.50 -2.12 -1.69
C ALA A 34 6.96 -3.53 -1.33
N ALA A 35 6.25 -4.23 -0.47
CA ALA A 35 6.59 -5.60 -0.16
C ALA A 35 5.75 -6.60 -0.98
N LEU A 36 6.22 -7.83 -1.02
CA LEU A 36 5.62 -8.93 -1.79
C LEU A 36 4.80 -9.82 -0.86
N ASN A 37 3.57 -10.08 -1.26
CA ASN A 37 2.64 -10.89 -0.50
C ASN A 37 2.12 -12.10 -1.30
N ARG A 38 1.65 -13.13 -0.61
CA ARG A 38 1.05 -14.32 -1.26
C ARG A 38 -0.12 -13.95 -2.16
N ALA A 39 -0.94 -12.97 -1.76
CA ALA A 39 -2.09 -12.51 -2.53
C ALA A 39 -1.69 -11.91 -3.88
N ASP A 40 -0.53 -11.28 -4.00
CA ASP A 40 -0.02 -10.75 -5.28
C ASP A 40 0.19 -11.86 -6.32
N LEU A 41 0.69 -13.03 -5.88
CA LEU A 41 0.83 -14.20 -6.75
C LEU A 41 -0.52 -14.72 -7.22
N LEU A 42 -1.54 -14.70 -6.37
CA LEU A 42 -2.89 -15.08 -6.71
C LEU A 42 -3.55 -14.06 -7.64
N GLN A 43 -3.34 -12.77 -7.39
CA GLN A 43 -3.85 -11.69 -8.24
C GLN A 43 -3.23 -11.78 -9.64
N ARG A 44 -1.93 -11.99 -9.75
CA ARG A 44 -1.25 -12.24 -11.04
C ARG A 44 -1.88 -13.40 -11.81
N GLN A 45 -2.34 -14.44 -11.12
CA GLN A 45 -3.03 -15.59 -11.72
C GLN A 45 -4.52 -15.33 -12.04
N GLY A 46 -5.08 -14.17 -11.66
CA GLY A 46 -6.50 -13.87 -11.78
C GLY A 46 -7.38 -14.54 -10.73
N LYS A 47 -6.80 -15.04 -9.65
CA LYS A 47 -7.50 -15.75 -8.56
C LYS A 47 -7.79 -14.87 -7.34
N TYR A 48 -7.36 -13.62 -7.37
CA TYR A 48 -7.55 -12.63 -6.31
C TYR A 48 -7.82 -11.27 -6.97
N PRO A 49 -9.08 -10.95 -7.28
CA PRO A 49 -9.43 -9.68 -7.91
C PRO A 49 -9.20 -8.50 -6.95
N SER A 50 -8.83 -7.34 -7.48
CA SER A 50 -8.78 -6.11 -6.70
C SER A 50 -10.15 -5.80 -6.09
N PRO A 51 -10.20 -5.37 -4.83
CA PRO A 51 -11.46 -4.90 -4.23
C PRO A 51 -12.06 -3.73 -5.01
N PRO A 52 -13.40 -3.56 -4.98
CA PRO A 52 -14.06 -2.43 -5.62
C PRO A 52 -13.47 -1.09 -5.17
N GLY A 53 -13.14 -0.23 -6.13
CA GLY A 53 -12.53 1.08 -5.87
C GLY A 53 -11.02 1.10 -5.71
N CYS A 54 -10.37 -0.05 -5.72
CA CYS A 54 -8.91 -0.15 -5.76
C CYS A 54 -8.40 -0.23 -7.21
N PRO A 55 -7.15 0.20 -7.46
CA PRO A 55 -6.52 0.02 -8.76
C PRO A 55 -6.43 -1.45 -9.19
N GLU A 56 -6.38 -1.68 -10.50
CA GLU A 56 -6.26 -3.05 -11.05
C GLU A 56 -4.87 -3.67 -10.83
N TRP A 57 -3.83 -2.83 -10.69
CA TRP A 57 -2.49 -3.31 -10.43
C TRP A 57 -2.28 -3.67 -8.97
N MET A 58 -1.35 -4.59 -8.76
CA MET A 58 -1.09 -5.24 -7.48
C MET A 58 -0.38 -4.33 -6.47
N GLY A 59 -0.11 -4.91 -5.31
CA GLY A 59 0.66 -4.31 -4.21
C GLY A 59 -0.23 -3.95 -3.04
N LEU A 60 -0.09 -4.71 -1.95
CA LEU A 60 -0.96 -4.59 -0.76
C LEU A 60 -0.35 -3.76 0.35
N GLU A 61 0.93 -3.46 0.28
CA GLU A 61 1.59 -2.62 1.28
C GLU A 61 2.76 -1.84 0.68
N ILE A 62 2.95 -0.65 1.22
CA ILE A 62 3.98 0.29 0.76
C ILE A 62 4.66 1.01 1.92
N ALA A 63 5.83 1.58 1.64
CA ALA A 63 6.37 2.70 2.39
C ALA A 63 6.85 3.78 1.42
N GLY A 64 6.69 5.03 1.83
CA GLY A 64 7.02 6.17 0.99
C GLY A 64 6.97 7.49 1.72
N ILE A 65 6.86 8.54 0.95
CA ILE A 65 6.83 9.92 1.41
C ILE A 65 5.56 10.57 0.89
N ILE A 66 4.82 11.25 1.76
CA ILE A 66 3.63 11.99 1.37
C ILE A 66 4.01 13.10 0.39
N ALA A 67 3.43 13.07 -0.80
CA ALA A 67 3.63 14.03 -1.87
C ALA A 67 2.52 15.10 -1.93
N ASP A 68 1.30 14.74 -1.51
CA ASP A 68 0.15 15.65 -1.47
C ASP A 68 -0.88 15.17 -0.44
N THR A 69 -1.75 16.07 0.04
CA THR A 69 -2.77 15.78 1.05
C THR A 69 -4.12 16.33 0.63
N GLY A 70 -5.18 15.57 0.88
CA GLY A 70 -6.55 16.03 0.73
C GLY A 70 -6.92 17.10 1.78
N GLU A 71 -7.96 17.87 1.49
CA GLU A 71 -8.36 19.05 2.29
C GLU A 71 -8.76 18.72 3.75
N ASN A 72 -9.20 17.50 4.02
CA ASN A 72 -9.61 17.04 5.36
C ASN A 72 -8.49 16.30 6.12
N VAL A 73 -7.27 16.25 5.57
CA VAL A 73 -6.13 15.60 6.21
C VAL A 73 -5.38 16.62 7.07
N ALA A 74 -5.54 16.53 8.39
CA ALA A 74 -4.89 17.41 9.36
C ALA A 74 -3.72 16.75 10.12
N ASP A 75 -3.70 15.43 10.15
CA ASP A 75 -2.79 14.58 10.95
C ASP A 75 -1.48 14.31 10.22
N TRP A 76 -1.45 14.53 8.91
CA TRP A 76 -0.32 14.25 8.03
C TRP A 76 0.05 15.45 7.17
N LYS A 77 1.30 15.55 6.78
CA LYS A 77 1.79 16.63 5.90
C LYS A 77 2.71 16.11 4.82
N VAL A 78 2.85 16.87 3.75
CA VAL A 78 3.84 16.61 2.70
C VAL A 78 5.24 16.50 3.30
N GLY A 79 5.96 15.45 2.89
CA GLY A 79 7.28 15.11 3.38
C GLY A 79 7.30 14.08 4.51
N ASP A 80 6.18 13.76 5.14
CA ASP A 80 6.12 12.72 6.17
C ASP A 80 6.45 11.35 5.58
N ARG A 81 7.24 10.57 6.33
CA ARG A 81 7.59 9.18 6.00
C ARG A 81 6.54 8.25 6.57
N VAL A 82 5.90 7.50 5.69
CA VAL A 82 4.77 6.64 6.05
C VAL A 82 4.91 5.25 5.48
N CYS A 83 4.25 4.28 6.11
CA CYS A 83 3.91 3.00 5.51
C CYS A 83 2.39 2.79 5.59
N ALA A 84 1.84 1.96 4.73
CA ALA A 84 0.41 1.75 4.64
C ALA A 84 0.03 0.37 4.13
N LEU A 85 -1.07 -0.15 4.66
CA LEU A 85 -1.79 -1.28 4.09
C LEU A 85 -2.74 -0.77 3.00
N LEU A 86 -2.80 -1.48 1.88
CA LEU A 86 -3.62 -1.12 0.72
C LEU A 86 -4.55 -2.27 0.32
N GLY A 87 -5.64 -1.94 -0.34
CA GLY A 87 -6.46 -2.93 -1.04
C GLY A 87 -5.91 -3.31 -2.42
N GLY A 88 -4.86 -2.66 -2.88
CA GLY A 88 -4.19 -2.80 -4.17
C GLY A 88 -3.50 -1.51 -4.57
N GLY A 89 -2.74 -1.55 -5.67
CA GLY A 89 -2.15 -0.34 -6.23
C GLY A 89 -0.74 0.03 -5.76
N GLY A 90 -0.14 -0.76 -4.87
CA GLY A 90 1.16 -0.44 -4.28
C GLY A 90 2.36 -0.60 -5.24
N TYR A 91 2.22 -1.38 -6.33
CA TYR A 91 3.29 -1.55 -7.31
C TYR A 91 3.25 -0.44 -8.37
N ALA A 92 3.40 0.80 -7.92
CA ALA A 92 3.36 2.00 -8.73
C ALA A 92 4.28 3.09 -8.14
N GLU A 93 4.53 4.14 -8.90
CA GLU A 93 5.32 5.28 -8.42
C GLU A 93 4.57 6.10 -7.36
N TYR A 94 3.23 6.13 -7.43
CA TYR A 94 2.36 6.82 -6.48
C TYR A 94 1.14 5.97 -6.13
N ALA A 95 0.68 6.11 -4.89
CA ALA A 95 -0.56 5.50 -4.39
C ALA A 95 -1.40 6.53 -3.65
N ALA A 96 -2.72 6.53 -3.91
CA ALA A 96 -3.68 7.26 -3.08
C ALA A 96 -4.04 6.38 -1.88
N VAL A 97 -3.90 6.93 -0.67
CA VAL A 97 -4.09 6.19 0.58
C VAL A 97 -5.00 6.99 1.50
N ARG A 98 -6.00 6.34 2.08
CA ARG A 98 -6.81 6.96 3.13
C ARG A 98 -5.94 7.28 4.34
N ARG A 99 -6.16 8.45 4.95
CA ARG A 99 -5.36 8.93 6.09
C ARG A 99 -5.35 7.96 7.28
N ASP A 100 -6.45 7.22 7.49
CA ASP A 100 -6.62 6.26 8.58
C ASP A 100 -5.90 4.90 8.36
N MET A 101 -5.41 4.65 7.14
CA MET A 101 -4.60 3.49 6.79
C MET A 101 -3.10 3.76 6.86
N LEU A 102 -2.71 5.01 7.14
CA LEU A 102 -1.32 5.41 7.25
C LEU A 102 -0.75 5.11 8.63
N MET A 103 0.48 4.67 8.67
CA MET A 103 1.29 4.51 9.87
C MET A 103 2.59 5.28 9.72
N PRO A 104 3.10 5.94 10.77
CA PRO A 104 4.41 6.55 10.71
C PRO A 104 5.49 5.46 10.57
N VAL A 105 6.50 5.71 9.76
CA VAL A 105 7.65 4.80 9.71
C VAL A 105 8.33 4.78 11.09
N PRO A 106 8.49 3.61 11.72
CA PRO A 106 9.13 3.50 13.01
C PRO A 106 10.53 4.09 13.00
N LYS A 107 10.91 4.74 14.10
CA LYS A 107 12.23 5.36 14.25
C LYS A 107 13.34 4.32 14.07
N GLY A 108 14.30 4.64 13.23
CA GLY A 108 15.45 3.77 12.95
C GLY A 108 15.25 2.82 11.76
N LEU A 109 14.04 2.66 11.22
CA LEU A 109 13.82 1.84 10.04
C LEU A 109 14.01 2.63 8.73
N MET A 110 14.55 1.96 7.73
CA MET A 110 14.53 2.41 6.34
C MET A 110 13.13 2.21 5.73
N LEU A 111 12.82 2.93 4.66
CA LEU A 111 11.54 2.75 3.95
C LEU A 111 11.38 1.34 3.37
N THR A 112 12.47 0.72 2.95
CA THR A 112 12.48 -0.67 2.46
C THR A 112 12.12 -1.69 3.54
N GLU A 113 12.50 -1.43 4.79
CA GLU A 113 12.13 -2.27 5.94
C GLU A 113 10.69 -1.99 6.37
N ALA A 114 10.30 -0.72 6.42
CA ALA A 114 8.96 -0.31 6.82
C ALA A 114 7.87 -0.78 5.85
N ALA A 115 8.19 -0.97 4.58
CA ALA A 115 7.23 -1.46 3.58
C ALA A 115 6.71 -2.88 3.87
N SER A 116 7.42 -3.69 4.66
CA SER A 116 7.01 -5.06 5.00
C SER A 116 6.23 -5.17 6.32
N LEU A 117 5.96 -4.04 6.98
CA LEU A 117 5.26 -4.06 8.28
C LEU A 117 3.73 -4.15 8.17
N PRO A 118 3.06 -3.37 7.30
CA PRO A 118 1.61 -3.20 7.35
C PRO A 118 0.85 -4.51 7.25
N GLU A 119 1.12 -5.32 6.25
CA GLU A 119 0.40 -6.59 6.04
C GLU A 119 0.82 -7.66 7.06
N ALA A 120 2.13 -7.91 7.18
CA ALA A 120 2.62 -9.01 8.01
C ALA A 120 2.32 -8.81 9.49
N TYR A 121 2.55 -7.61 10.01
CA TYR A 121 2.33 -7.31 11.44
C TYR A 121 0.84 -7.16 11.76
N ALA A 122 0.04 -6.51 10.91
CA ALA A 122 -1.40 -6.41 11.13
C ALA A 122 -2.05 -7.81 11.14
N THR A 123 -1.70 -8.66 10.17
CA THR A 123 -2.18 -10.04 10.10
C THR A 123 -1.73 -10.85 11.31
N THR A 124 -0.48 -10.74 11.71
CA THR A 124 0.05 -11.43 12.89
C THR A 124 -0.66 -10.98 14.16
N TYR A 125 -0.82 -9.68 14.34
CA TYR A 125 -1.51 -9.12 15.52
C TYR A 125 -2.97 -9.56 15.58
N LEU A 126 -3.68 -9.47 14.47
CA LEU A 126 -5.07 -9.94 14.38
C LEU A 126 -5.18 -11.41 14.79
N ASN A 127 -4.36 -12.28 14.18
CA ASN A 127 -4.49 -13.72 14.40
C ASN A 127 -4.03 -14.16 15.79
N LEU A 128 -2.95 -13.59 16.32
CA LEU A 128 -2.44 -14.02 17.62
C LEU A 128 -3.21 -13.40 18.81
N PHE A 129 -3.45 -12.09 18.75
CA PHE A 129 -3.96 -11.37 19.93
C PHE A 129 -5.47 -11.18 19.88
N ILE A 130 -6.06 -10.86 18.74
CA ILE A 130 -7.50 -10.61 18.65
C ILE A 130 -8.27 -11.92 18.51
N GLU A 131 -7.93 -12.74 17.52
CA GLU A 131 -8.64 -14.00 17.26
C GLU A 131 -8.12 -15.16 18.14
N GLY A 132 -6.81 -15.24 18.32
CA GLY A 132 -6.15 -16.30 19.09
C GLY A 132 -6.09 -16.08 20.58
N HIS A 133 -6.48 -14.88 21.06
CA HIS A 133 -6.48 -14.48 22.47
C HIS A 133 -5.16 -14.80 23.21
N LEU A 134 -4.03 -14.63 22.51
CA LEU A 134 -2.71 -14.87 23.11
C LEU A 134 -2.47 -13.86 24.23
N GLU A 135 -2.30 -14.36 25.44
CA GLU A 135 -1.92 -13.60 26.65
C GLU A 135 -0.41 -13.68 26.90
N LYS A 136 0.09 -12.73 27.71
CA LYS A 136 1.52 -12.69 28.11
C LYS A 136 1.83 -13.73 29.15
#